data_be7e7212b8c40c8f0b6e42cfef2a49ff
#
_entry.id   be7e7212b8c40c8f0b6e42cfef2a49ff
#
_cell.length_a   1.000
_cell.length_b   1.000
_cell.length_c   1.000
_cell.angle_alpha   90.00
_cell.angle_beta   90.00
_cell.angle_gamma   90.00
#
_symmetry.space_group_name_H-M   'P 1'
#
loop_
_entity.id
_entity.type
_entity.pdbx_description
1 polymer ?
#
loop_
_entity_poly.entity_id
_entity_poly.type
_entity_poly.pdbx_seq_one_letter_code
_entity_poly.pdbx_strand_id
1 'polypeptide(L)'
;MAGLFNSGRAAVLLNVGPLIKPITRAQYESGDRIRYPLPPQLMSHNDQQSVWQSSAAEGSTIGWGGNIGDLALSSNQESLFTCISVTGNAVFLSGDNAIQYQLSSEGAIEIECAKRGLLRQPGFATAEIRELVAESRTHVLENEYNKITRRALEAEVRVSEALRPLQLTTRFPTDRSGSLSAQLSMVARLIGARSAFGSRRQVFLVSLGGFDLHDNLIELHPGLLRQVSQSISAFYAATVELGVADKVTTFTASDFGRTLTSNGNGTDHGWGGHHTL
;
A
#
# COMPACT_ATOMS: atom_id res chain seq x y z
N MET A 1 2.19 -1.01 -19.79
CA MET A 1 3.62 -0.97 -19.40
C MET A 1 4.59 -0.86 -20.58
N ALA A 2 4.51 -1.68 -21.65
CA ALA A 2 5.45 -1.60 -22.78
C ALA A 2 5.57 -0.20 -23.39
N GLY A 3 4.45 0.52 -23.57
CA GLY A 3 4.47 1.91 -24.05
C GLY A 3 5.21 2.86 -23.12
N LEU A 4 5.07 2.70 -21.80
CA LEU A 4 5.79 3.50 -20.80
C LEU A 4 7.29 3.21 -20.83
N PHE A 5 7.68 1.94 -20.93
CA PHE A 5 9.08 1.53 -21.06
C PHE A 5 9.72 2.13 -22.33
N ASN A 6 9.06 2.01 -23.47
CA ASN A 6 9.55 2.53 -24.75
C ASN A 6 9.68 4.06 -24.78
N SER A 7 8.86 4.76 -23.99
CA SER A 7 8.92 6.22 -23.84
C SER A 7 9.84 6.70 -22.72
N GLY A 8 10.60 5.80 -22.07
CA GLY A 8 11.49 6.13 -20.96
C GLY A 8 10.78 6.56 -19.67
N ARG A 9 9.53 6.11 -19.50
CA ARG A 9 8.69 6.40 -18.32
C ARG A 9 8.52 5.20 -17.39
N ALA A 10 9.16 4.10 -17.70
CA ALA A 10 9.22 2.93 -16.83
C ALA A 10 10.58 2.23 -17.00
N ALA A 11 11.04 1.58 -15.95
CA ALA A 11 12.23 0.76 -15.93
C ALA A 11 11.92 -0.61 -15.30
N VAL A 12 12.75 -1.60 -15.58
CA VAL A 12 12.70 -2.92 -14.94
C VAL A 12 13.94 -3.10 -14.08
N LEU A 13 13.74 -3.36 -12.82
CA LEU A 13 14.79 -3.73 -11.87
C LEU A 13 14.90 -5.25 -11.84
N LEU A 14 16.06 -5.77 -12.18
CA LEU A 14 16.30 -7.21 -12.26
C LEU A 14 16.92 -7.76 -10.97
N ASN A 15 16.52 -8.97 -10.58
CA ASN A 15 17.07 -9.71 -9.44
C ASN A 15 17.07 -8.93 -8.11
N VAL A 16 15.95 -8.28 -7.81
CA VAL A 16 15.75 -7.61 -6.53
C VAL A 16 15.34 -8.65 -5.48
N GLY A 17 16.01 -8.65 -4.36
CA GLY A 17 15.71 -9.51 -3.23
C GLY A 17 16.50 -9.08 -1.98
N PRO A 18 16.14 -9.55 -0.79
CA PRO A 18 16.84 -9.20 0.43
C PRO A 18 18.27 -9.75 0.42
N LEU A 19 19.22 -9.00 0.94
CA LEU A 19 20.64 -9.36 0.91
C LEU A 19 21.35 -8.86 2.17
N ILE A 20 22.08 -9.75 2.86
CA ILE A 20 22.98 -9.34 3.96
C ILE A 20 24.32 -8.89 3.40
N LYS A 21 24.88 -9.70 2.47
CA LYS A 21 26.06 -9.36 1.70
C LYS A 21 26.04 -10.09 0.36
N PRO A 22 26.69 -9.57 -0.68
CA PRO A 22 26.83 -10.28 -1.94
C PRO A 22 27.51 -11.65 -1.76
N ILE A 23 26.90 -12.68 -2.31
CA ILE A 23 27.42 -14.05 -2.31
C ILE A 23 27.31 -14.65 -3.71
N THR A 24 28.23 -15.55 -4.03
CA THR A 24 28.20 -16.34 -5.26
C THR A 24 27.36 -17.60 -5.06
N ARG A 25 26.97 -18.27 -6.14
CA ARG A 25 26.28 -19.54 -6.10
C ARG A 25 27.10 -20.61 -5.33
N ALA A 26 28.40 -20.71 -5.57
CA ALA A 26 29.28 -21.64 -4.86
C ALA A 26 29.32 -21.38 -3.35
N GLN A 27 29.32 -20.10 -2.94
CA GLN A 27 29.25 -19.71 -1.54
C GLN A 27 27.90 -20.06 -0.91
N TYR A 28 26.81 -19.88 -1.64
CA TYR A 28 25.49 -20.33 -1.21
C TYR A 28 25.43 -21.85 -1.03
N GLU A 29 25.91 -22.62 -2.01
CA GLU A 29 25.92 -24.09 -2.02
C GLU A 29 26.89 -24.69 -0.99
N SER A 30 27.89 -23.93 -0.52
CA SER A 30 28.82 -24.39 0.53
C SER A 30 28.13 -24.73 1.86
N GLY A 31 26.99 -24.17 2.13
CA GLY A 31 26.26 -24.35 3.40
C GLY A 31 26.86 -23.61 4.60
N ASP A 32 28.01 -22.92 4.44
CA ASP A 32 28.66 -22.15 5.50
C ASP A 32 27.92 -20.84 5.77
N ARG A 33 26.91 -20.89 6.63
CA ARG A 33 26.04 -19.74 6.97
C ARG A 33 26.70 -18.76 7.95
N ILE A 34 27.80 -19.14 8.59
CA ILE A 34 28.59 -18.22 9.42
C ILE A 34 29.36 -17.27 8.51
N ARG A 35 30.03 -17.81 7.51
CA ARG A 35 30.84 -17.02 6.57
C ARG A 35 29.98 -16.36 5.49
N TYR A 36 28.89 -17.00 5.07
CA TYR A 36 27.98 -16.56 4.02
C TYR A 36 26.54 -16.52 4.54
N PRO A 37 26.21 -15.55 5.41
CA PRO A 37 24.89 -15.46 6.01
C PRO A 37 23.82 -15.15 4.96
N LEU A 38 22.64 -15.71 5.15
CA LEU A 38 21.46 -15.44 4.37
C LEU A 38 20.46 -14.59 5.19
N PRO A 39 19.57 -13.87 4.53
CA PRO A 39 18.42 -13.26 5.19
C PRO A 39 17.65 -14.31 6.00
N PRO A 40 17.06 -13.92 7.14
CA PRO A 40 16.29 -14.84 7.96
C PRO A 40 15.08 -15.36 7.18
N GLN A 41 14.79 -16.66 7.33
CA GLN A 41 13.62 -17.32 6.77
C GLN A 41 13.33 -16.93 5.30
N LEU A 42 14.36 -17.00 4.46
CA LEU A 42 14.41 -16.42 3.10
C LEU A 42 13.20 -16.74 2.19
N MET A 43 12.50 -17.84 2.43
CA MET A 43 11.34 -18.27 1.63
C MET A 43 10.02 -18.22 2.42
N SER A 44 10.00 -17.58 3.58
CA SER A 44 8.80 -17.37 4.39
C SER A 44 8.12 -16.05 3.97
N HIS A 45 6.81 -16.08 3.75
CA HIS A 45 6.03 -14.86 3.45
C HIS A 45 6.17 -13.81 4.56
N ASN A 46 5.91 -14.18 5.81
CA ASN A 46 5.89 -13.24 6.93
C ASN A 46 7.25 -12.55 7.11
N ASP A 47 8.33 -13.34 7.12
CA ASP A 47 9.66 -12.80 7.30
C ASP A 47 10.08 -11.90 6.11
N GLN A 48 9.82 -12.33 4.88
CA GLN A 48 10.21 -11.56 3.70
C GLN A 48 9.32 -10.31 3.52
N GLN A 49 8.06 -10.34 3.91
CA GLN A 49 7.23 -9.14 4.00
C GLN A 49 7.81 -8.14 5.00
N SER A 50 8.24 -8.61 6.17
CA SER A 50 8.89 -7.75 7.15
C SER A 50 10.18 -7.17 6.59
N VAL A 51 11.02 -8.00 5.97
CA VAL A 51 12.32 -7.56 5.44
C VAL A 51 12.18 -6.48 4.37
N TRP A 52 11.31 -6.63 3.37
CA TRP A 52 11.17 -5.60 2.35
C TRP A 52 10.46 -4.34 2.85
N GLN A 53 9.56 -4.46 3.84
CA GLN A 53 8.83 -3.32 4.39
C GLN A 53 9.64 -2.51 5.38
N SER A 54 10.51 -3.16 6.16
CA SER A 54 11.21 -2.51 7.29
C SER A 54 12.73 -2.63 7.25
N SER A 55 13.29 -3.44 6.35
CA SER A 55 14.71 -3.85 6.36
C SER A 55 15.11 -4.60 7.64
N ALA A 56 14.16 -5.18 8.37
CA ALA A 56 14.36 -5.90 9.63
C ALA A 56 13.61 -7.24 9.61
N ALA A 57 13.93 -8.11 10.57
CA ALA A 57 13.24 -9.37 10.77
C ALA A 57 11.78 -9.17 11.20
N GLU A 58 11.01 -10.25 11.24
CA GLU A 58 9.63 -10.27 11.73
C GLU A 58 9.54 -9.64 13.14
N GLY A 59 8.45 -8.88 13.37
CA GLY A 59 8.22 -8.14 14.61
C GLY A 59 8.60 -6.66 14.54
N SER A 60 9.15 -6.17 13.43
CA SER A 60 9.34 -4.74 13.22
C SER A 60 8.00 -4.01 13.19
N THR A 61 7.95 -2.85 13.84
CA THR A 61 6.78 -1.97 13.89
C THR A 61 6.92 -0.72 13.02
N ILE A 62 8.11 -0.50 12.45
CA ILE A 62 8.45 0.67 11.64
C ILE A 62 8.90 0.22 10.25
N GLY A 63 8.36 0.86 9.22
CA GLY A 63 8.71 0.62 7.83
C GLY A 63 9.40 1.80 7.18
N TRP A 64 10.17 1.55 6.12
CA TRP A 64 10.92 2.61 5.45
C TRP A 64 10.03 3.62 4.72
N GLY A 65 8.83 3.23 4.28
CA GLY A 65 7.83 4.17 3.75
C GLY A 65 7.31 5.11 4.85
N GLY A 66 7.13 4.60 6.09
CA GLY A 66 6.81 5.40 7.25
C GLY A 66 7.93 6.36 7.63
N ASN A 67 9.19 5.94 7.55
CA ASN A 67 10.35 6.82 7.74
C ASN A 67 10.40 7.96 6.72
N ILE A 68 10.04 7.69 5.45
CA ILE A 68 9.85 8.76 4.44
C ILE A 68 8.69 9.68 4.88
N GLY A 69 7.62 9.12 5.42
CA GLY A 69 6.51 9.87 5.99
C GLY A 69 6.95 10.81 7.10
N ASP A 70 7.76 10.33 8.06
CA ASP A 70 8.30 11.15 9.16
C ASP A 70 9.07 12.37 8.64
N LEU A 71 9.92 12.17 7.64
CA LEU A 71 10.64 13.27 6.98
C LEU A 71 9.71 14.27 6.26
N ALA A 72 8.53 13.80 5.86
CA ALA A 72 7.56 14.61 5.12
C ALA A 72 6.59 15.38 6.03
N LEU A 73 6.45 15.03 7.31
CA LEU A 73 5.46 15.62 8.23
C LEU A 73 5.58 17.14 8.30
N SER A 74 6.80 17.68 8.40
CA SER A 74 7.02 19.12 8.50
C SER A 74 6.66 19.91 7.23
N SER A 75 6.56 19.22 6.09
CA SER A 75 6.20 19.84 4.80
C SER A 75 4.70 19.85 4.54
N ASN A 76 3.94 19.01 5.26
CA ASN A 76 2.50 18.87 5.15
C ASN A 76 1.78 19.68 6.24
N GLN A 77 0.64 20.29 5.92
CA GLN A 77 -0.21 20.94 6.91
C GLN A 77 -0.93 19.92 7.81
N GLU A 78 -1.25 18.77 7.22
CA GLU A 78 -1.96 17.67 7.88
C GLU A 78 -1.11 16.40 7.85
N SER A 79 -0.65 15.97 9.00
CA SER A 79 0.17 14.76 9.13
C SER A 79 -0.58 13.47 8.79
N LEU A 80 -1.88 13.42 9.08
CA LEU A 80 -2.74 12.24 8.93
C LEU A 80 -2.77 11.69 7.50
N PHE A 81 -2.70 12.56 6.49
CA PHE A 81 -2.77 12.18 5.08
C PHE A 81 -1.40 12.07 4.40
N THR A 82 -0.35 11.86 5.20
CA THR A 82 1.01 11.66 4.69
C THR A 82 1.24 10.21 4.26
N CYS A 83 0.88 9.23 5.09
CA CYS A 83 1.03 7.80 4.81
C CYS A 83 -0.35 7.17 4.67
N ILE A 84 -0.69 6.70 3.47
CA ILE A 84 -2.06 6.25 3.15
C ILE A 84 -2.03 4.84 2.56
N SER A 85 -2.75 3.92 3.19
CA SER A 85 -3.01 2.58 2.67
C SER A 85 -4.41 2.47 2.07
N VAL A 86 -4.50 1.87 0.88
CA VAL A 86 -5.79 1.54 0.23
C VAL A 86 -6.03 0.02 0.26
N THR A 87 -5.19 -0.73 0.99
CA THR A 87 -5.23 -2.20 0.99
C THR A 87 -5.26 -2.85 2.37
N GLY A 88 -5.17 -2.09 3.45
CA GLY A 88 -5.10 -2.60 4.82
C GLY A 88 -3.84 -2.12 5.54
N ASN A 89 -3.63 -2.60 6.75
CA ASN A 89 -2.46 -2.23 7.54
C ASN A 89 -1.19 -2.86 6.98
N ALA A 90 -0.11 -2.08 6.94
CA ALA A 90 1.21 -2.54 6.55
C ALA A 90 2.31 -1.83 7.35
N VAL A 91 3.29 -2.59 7.79
CA VAL A 91 4.46 -2.04 8.49
C VAL A 91 5.16 -0.99 7.62
N PHE A 92 5.17 -1.19 6.30
CA PHE A 92 5.76 -0.26 5.32
C PHE A 92 5.40 1.21 5.56
N LEU A 93 4.15 1.51 5.94
CA LEU A 93 3.66 2.89 6.13
C LEU A 93 3.74 3.40 7.57
N SER A 94 4.19 2.58 8.51
CA SER A 94 4.31 2.98 9.92
C SER A 94 5.67 3.65 10.16
N GLY A 95 5.67 4.90 10.62
CA GLY A 95 6.86 5.63 11.02
C GLY A 95 7.00 5.71 12.55
N ASP A 96 8.00 6.43 13.02
CA ASP A 96 8.12 6.79 14.44
C ASP A 96 7.01 7.75 14.86
N ASN A 97 6.65 8.69 13.99
CA ASN A 97 5.63 9.72 14.21
C ASN A 97 4.52 9.67 13.15
N ALA A 98 4.85 9.27 11.93
CA ALA A 98 3.88 9.14 10.86
C ALA A 98 2.97 7.94 11.13
N ILE A 99 1.67 8.25 11.28
CA ILE A 99 0.63 7.25 11.45
C ILE A 99 0.00 6.98 10.10
N GLN A 100 -0.16 5.72 9.77
CA GLN A 100 -0.85 5.32 8.54
C GLN A 100 -2.35 5.63 8.65
N TYR A 101 -2.90 6.23 7.60
CA TYR A 101 -4.35 6.35 7.40
C TYR A 101 -4.83 5.29 6.41
N GLN A 102 -5.91 4.60 6.75
CA GLN A 102 -6.46 3.53 5.93
C GLN A 102 -7.76 3.94 5.28
N LEU A 103 -7.87 3.69 3.97
CA LEU A 103 -9.12 3.82 3.23
C LEU A 103 -9.42 2.52 2.47
N SER A 104 -10.63 2.46 1.92
CA SER A 104 -10.99 1.48 0.89
C SER A 104 -10.84 2.08 -0.52
N SER A 105 -10.91 1.25 -1.54
CA SER A 105 -10.98 1.70 -2.94
C SER A 105 -12.25 2.51 -3.25
N GLU A 106 -13.22 2.51 -2.36
CA GLU A 106 -14.49 3.26 -2.48
C GLU A 106 -14.45 4.59 -1.73
N GLY A 107 -13.51 4.77 -0.81
CA GLY A 107 -13.36 5.98 -0.02
C GLY A 107 -13.00 5.72 1.43
N ALA A 108 -13.25 6.69 2.28
CA ALA A 108 -13.03 6.58 3.70
C ALA A 108 -13.90 5.47 4.32
N ILE A 109 -13.32 4.72 5.27
CA ILE A 109 -14.04 3.67 5.99
C ILE A 109 -14.98 4.33 6.98
N GLU A 110 -16.28 4.12 6.78
CA GLU A 110 -17.32 4.70 7.60
C GLU A 110 -17.51 3.94 8.91
N ILE A 111 -17.70 4.65 10.00
CA ILE A 111 -18.25 4.08 11.24
C ILE A 111 -19.77 4.08 11.11
N GLU A 112 -20.35 2.96 10.69
CA GLU A 112 -21.75 2.88 10.28
C GLU A 112 -22.72 3.41 11.33
N CYS A 113 -22.55 3.06 12.60
CA CYS A 113 -23.44 3.52 13.65
C CYS A 113 -23.41 5.04 13.87
N ALA A 114 -22.26 5.67 13.65
CA ALA A 114 -22.10 7.12 13.78
C ALA A 114 -22.61 7.90 12.54
N LYS A 115 -22.84 7.22 11.41
CA LYS A 115 -23.30 7.84 10.16
C LYS A 115 -24.73 7.45 9.80
N ARG A 116 -25.06 6.18 9.92
CA ARG A 116 -26.35 5.61 9.49
C ARG A 116 -27.31 5.32 10.63
N GLY A 117 -26.87 5.43 11.88
CA GLY A 117 -27.65 5.17 13.08
C GLY A 117 -27.58 3.73 13.58
N LEU A 118 -28.03 3.55 14.83
CA LEU A 118 -28.14 2.23 15.45
C LEU A 118 -29.26 1.41 14.80
N LEU A 119 -29.12 0.10 14.81
CA LEU A 119 -30.11 -0.86 14.31
C LEU A 119 -30.54 -0.60 12.84
N ARG A 120 -29.65 0.03 12.05
CA ARG A 120 -29.92 0.42 10.66
C ARG A 120 -31.12 1.36 10.47
N GLN A 121 -31.51 2.08 11.52
CA GLN A 121 -32.53 3.11 11.45
C GLN A 121 -31.87 4.45 11.12
N PRO A 122 -32.14 5.04 9.95
CA PRO A 122 -31.50 6.28 9.53
C PRO A 122 -31.68 7.41 10.55
N GLY A 123 -30.54 7.98 10.99
CA GLY A 123 -30.52 9.09 11.94
C GLY A 123 -30.77 8.72 13.41
N PHE A 124 -31.11 7.47 13.72
CA PHE A 124 -31.38 7.07 15.11
C PHE A 124 -30.08 7.01 15.90
N ALA A 125 -29.98 7.79 16.97
CA ALA A 125 -28.87 7.89 17.90
C ALA A 125 -27.50 8.25 17.26
N THR A 126 -27.45 8.82 16.06
CA THR A 126 -26.19 9.20 15.40
C THR A 126 -25.46 10.33 16.12
N ALA A 127 -26.19 11.33 16.61
CA ALA A 127 -25.64 12.45 17.35
C ALA A 127 -25.09 12.00 18.71
N GLU A 128 -25.88 11.21 19.43
CA GLU A 128 -25.54 10.65 20.73
C GLU A 128 -24.30 9.73 20.66
N ILE A 129 -24.19 8.92 19.57
CA ILE A 129 -23.01 8.08 19.37
C ILE A 129 -21.79 8.94 19.10
N ARG A 130 -21.90 9.98 18.27
CA ARG A 130 -20.80 10.90 18.00
C ARG A 130 -20.35 11.63 19.27
N GLU A 131 -21.27 12.05 20.10
CA GLU A 131 -20.99 12.68 21.40
C GLU A 131 -20.31 11.69 22.34
N LEU A 132 -20.85 10.47 22.47
CA LEU A 132 -20.30 9.41 23.33
C LEU A 132 -18.85 9.06 22.98
N VAL A 133 -18.53 8.91 21.70
CA VAL A 133 -17.17 8.58 21.22
C VAL A 133 -16.24 9.79 21.18
N ALA A 134 -16.78 11.01 21.29
CA ALA A 134 -15.98 12.24 21.39
C ALA A 134 -15.68 12.64 22.85
N GLU A 135 -16.42 12.10 23.81
CA GLU A 135 -16.29 12.43 25.22
C GLU A 135 -14.93 11.99 25.81
N SER A 136 -14.35 12.84 26.63
CA SER A 136 -13.12 12.50 27.36
C SER A 136 -13.42 11.53 28.50
N ARG A 137 -12.59 10.52 28.67
CA ARG A 137 -12.72 9.50 29.72
C ARG A 137 -11.56 9.60 30.71
N THR A 138 -11.81 9.17 31.94
CA THR A 138 -10.77 9.12 32.98
C THR A 138 -9.83 7.93 32.80
N HIS A 139 -10.34 6.81 32.28
CA HIS A 139 -9.51 5.64 31.98
C HIS A 139 -8.67 5.88 30.71
N VAL A 140 -7.36 5.66 30.81
CA VAL A 140 -6.38 6.00 29.76
C VAL A 140 -6.72 5.32 28.43
N LEU A 141 -7.02 4.03 28.45
CA LEU A 141 -7.32 3.26 27.22
C LEU A 141 -8.66 3.70 26.59
N GLU A 142 -9.69 3.97 27.39
CA GLU A 142 -10.97 4.47 26.89
C GLU A 142 -10.81 5.86 26.26
N ASN A 143 -10.05 6.72 26.92
CA ASN A 143 -9.79 8.07 26.42
C ASN A 143 -8.99 8.03 25.11
N GLU A 144 -8.00 7.15 24.99
CA GLU A 144 -7.25 6.99 23.75
C GLU A 144 -8.11 6.39 22.62
N TYR A 145 -8.95 5.41 22.93
CA TYR A 145 -9.92 4.87 21.99
C TYR A 145 -10.86 5.96 21.44
N ASN A 146 -11.39 6.81 22.33
CA ASN A 146 -12.27 7.91 21.94
C ASN A 146 -11.54 8.94 21.07
N LYS A 147 -10.27 9.26 21.37
CA LYS A 147 -9.45 10.15 20.52
C LYS A 147 -9.24 9.57 19.12
N ILE A 148 -8.92 8.29 19.03
CA ILE A 148 -8.74 7.59 17.74
C ILE A 148 -10.03 7.60 16.95
N THR A 149 -11.16 7.27 17.59
CA THR A 149 -12.48 7.22 16.95
C THR A 149 -12.92 8.59 16.46
N ARG A 150 -12.76 9.64 17.26
CA ARG A 150 -13.05 11.02 16.85
C ARG A 150 -12.21 11.42 15.63
N ARG A 151 -10.90 11.18 15.66
CA ARG A 151 -10.01 11.45 14.54
C ARG A 151 -10.43 10.71 13.27
N ALA A 152 -10.89 9.46 13.40
CA ALA A 152 -11.41 8.68 12.27
C ALA A 152 -12.69 9.29 11.68
N LEU A 153 -13.62 9.75 12.52
CA LEU A 153 -14.85 10.42 12.08
C LEU A 153 -14.56 11.76 11.39
N GLU A 154 -13.66 12.56 11.92
CA GLU A 154 -13.25 13.83 11.33
C GLU A 154 -12.54 13.61 9.97
N ALA A 155 -11.65 12.61 9.91
CA ALA A 155 -10.95 12.24 8.70
C ALA A 155 -11.90 11.74 7.60
N GLU A 156 -12.91 10.96 7.95
CA GLU A 156 -13.94 10.48 7.02
C GLU A 156 -14.65 11.64 6.33
N VAL A 157 -15.12 12.62 7.09
CA VAL A 157 -15.78 13.81 6.56
C VAL A 157 -14.85 14.57 5.63
N ARG A 158 -13.61 14.83 6.04
CA ARG A 158 -12.62 15.57 5.25
C ARG A 158 -12.27 14.87 3.93
N VAL A 159 -12.06 13.56 3.97
CA VAL A 159 -11.78 12.77 2.76
C VAL A 159 -12.98 12.81 1.82
N SER A 160 -14.19 12.58 2.33
CA SER A 160 -15.43 12.59 1.54
C SER A 160 -15.65 13.96 0.87
N GLU A 161 -15.45 15.05 1.58
CA GLU A 161 -15.57 16.40 1.04
C GLU A 161 -14.50 16.72 0.00
N ALA A 162 -13.24 16.36 0.27
CA ALA A 162 -12.12 16.60 -0.64
C ALA A 162 -12.24 15.79 -1.95
N LEU A 163 -12.80 14.58 -1.88
CA LEU A 163 -12.98 13.73 -3.05
C LEU A 163 -14.26 14.01 -3.85
N ARG A 164 -15.26 14.67 -3.27
CA ARG A 164 -16.56 14.94 -3.92
C ARG A 164 -16.45 15.70 -5.24
N PRO A 165 -15.67 16.78 -5.37
CA PRO A 165 -15.54 17.52 -6.63
C PRO A 165 -14.61 16.86 -7.65
N LEU A 166 -13.86 15.84 -7.25
CA LEU A 166 -12.82 15.24 -8.08
C LEU A 166 -13.38 14.13 -8.95
N GLN A 167 -13.38 14.37 -10.25
CA GLN A 167 -13.68 13.39 -11.27
C GLN A 167 -12.50 13.30 -12.22
N LEU A 168 -11.99 12.08 -12.41
CA LEU A 168 -10.95 11.79 -13.40
C LEU A 168 -11.62 11.46 -14.73
N THR A 169 -11.07 11.98 -15.82
CA THR A 169 -11.48 11.60 -17.19
C THR A 169 -10.78 10.32 -17.63
N THR A 170 -9.60 10.06 -17.05
CA THR A 170 -8.87 8.81 -17.25
C THR A 170 -9.71 7.62 -16.83
N ARG A 171 -9.90 6.68 -17.76
CA ARG A 171 -10.62 5.44 -17.49
C ARG A 171 -9.67 4.39 -16.94
N PHE A 172 -10.01 3.87 -15.78
CA PHE A 172 -9.37 2.70 -15.20
C PHE A 172 -10.09 1.42 -15.69
N PRO A 173 -9.38 0.28 -15.78
CA PRO A 173 -10.03 -1.01 -16.03
C PRO A 173 -11.19 -1.23 -15.06
N THR A 174 -12.33 -1.67 -15.56
CA THR A 174 -13.52 -1.96 -14.77
C THR A 174 -13.40 -3.35 -14.18
N ASP A 175 -12.80 -3.42 -13.02
CA ASP A 175 -12.67 -4.62 -12.21
C ASP A 175 -13.62 -4.54 -10.99
N ARG A 176 -13.65 -5.62 -10.23
CA ARG A 176 -14.39 -5.64 -8.95
C ARG A 176 -13.84 -4.59 -7.98
N SER A 177 -14.67 -4.18 -7.02
CA SER A 177 -14.25 -3.40 -5.86
C SER A 177 -13.03 -4.04 -5.17
N GLY A 178 -12.07 -3.22 -4.74
CA GLY A 178 -10.83 -3.67 -4.13
C GLY A 178 -9.75 -4.15 -5.10
N SER A 179 -10.01 -4.20 -6.42
CA SER A 179 -8.97 -4.53 -7.41
C SER A 179 -7.83 -3.51 -7.40
N LEU A 180 -6.66 -3.89 -7.92
CA LEU A 180 -5.52 -2.98 -8.06
C LEU A 180 -5.90 -1.71 -8.84
N SER A 181 -6.74 -1.86 -9.86
CA SER A 181 -7.25 -0.76 -10.67
C SER A 181 -8.09 0.21 -9.84
N ALA A 182 -9.00 -0.29 -9.01
CA ALA A 182 -9.82 0.51 -8.12
C ALA A 182 -8.97 1.21 -7.04
N GLN A 183 -8.00 0.51 -6.45
CA GLN A 183 -7.07 1.07 -5.49
C GLN A 183 -6.24 2.22 -6.10
N LEU A 184 -5.66 2.03 -7.28
CA LEU A 184 -4.87 3.06 -7.97
C LEU A 184 -5.73 4.23 -8.45
N SER A 185 -6.99 3.99 -8.82
CA SER A 185 -7.95 5.07 -9.10
C SER A 185 -8.19 5.93 -7.87
N MET A 186 -8.34 5.31 -6.69
CA MET A 186 -8.47 6.04 -5.42
C MET A 186 -7.20 6.83 -5.10
N VAL A 187 -6.01 6.25 -5.26
CA VAL A 187 -4.74 6.97 -5.07
C VAL A 187 -4.66 8.20 -6.00
N ALA A 188 -5.03 8.06 -7.27
CA ALA A 188 -5.04 9.19 -8.21
C ALA A 188 -5.99 10.31 -7.75
N ARG A 189 -7.18 9.96 -7.24
CA ARG A 189 -8.12 10.93 -6.66
C ARG A 189 -7.55 11.60 -5.40
N LEU A 190 -6.89 10.86 -4.52
CA LEU A 190 -6.24 11.44 -3.34
C LEU A 190 -5.11 12.41 -3.71
N ILE A 191 -4.30 12.07 -4.72
CA ILE A 191 -3.28 12.97 -5.28
C ILE A 191 -3.96 14.23 -5.87
N GLY A 192 -5.08 14.08 -6.55
CA GLY A 192 -5.87 15.20 -7.05
C GLY A 192 -6.36 16.11 -5.91
N ALA A 193 -6.74 15.54 -4.78
CA ALA A 193 -7.21 16.25 -3.59
C ALA A 193 -6.08 16.80 -2.68
N ARG A 194 -4.82 16.61 -3.02
CA ARG A 194 -3.66 16.96 -2.16
C ARG A 194 -3.71 18.38 -1.59
N SER A 195 -4.21 19.34 -2.35
CA SER A 195 -4.34 20.74 -1.88
C SER A 195 -5.38 20.90 -0.77
N ALA A 196 -6.51 20.15 -0.85
CA ALA A 196 -7.53 20.14 0.19
C ALA A 196 -7.03 19.50 1.50
N PHE A 197 -6.07 18.57 1.40
CA PHE A 197 -5.38 17.98 2.55
C PHE A 197 -4.17 18.80 3.01
N GLY A 198 -3.77 19.84 2.32
CA GLY A 198 -2.53 20.55 2.59
C GLY A 198 -1.28 19.67 2.43
N SER A 199 -1.36 18.62 1.61
CA SER A 199 -0.29 17.63 1.46
C SER A 199 0.64 18.00 0.30
N ARG A 200 1.94 18.05 0.58
CA ARG A 200 3.02 18.24 -0.40
C ARG A 200 3.74 16.93 -0.72
N ARG A 201 3.78 16.02 0.25
CA ARG A 201 4.42 14.71 0.15
C ARG A 201 3.47 13.64 0.69
N GLN A 202 3.31 12.58 -0.05
CA GLN A 202 2.44 11.46 0.36
C GLN A 202 3.11 10.15 -0.02
N VAL A 203 2.93 9.13 0.82
CA VAL A 203 3.36 7.76 0.58
C VAL A 203 2.11 6.89 0.55
N PHE A 204 1.95 6.10 -0.50
CA PHE A 204 0.79 5.25 -0.70
C PHE A 204 1.18 3.78 -0.76
N LEU A 205 0.28 2.92 -0.29
CA LEU A 205 0.38 1.47 -0.48
C LEU A 205 -0.90 0.93 -1.10
N VAL A 206 -0.71 0.13 -2.14
CA VAL A 206 -1.73 -0.69 -2.79
C VAL A 206 -1.21 -2.11 -2.94
N SER A 207 -2.08 -3.10 -3.08
CA SER A 207 -1.65 -4.49 -3.21
C SER A 207 -2.47 -5.29 -4.22
N LEU A 208 -1.83 -6.29 -4.78
CA LEU A 208 -2.44 -7.31 -5.62
C LEU A 208 -1.89 -8.67 -5.21
N GLY A 209 -2.74 -9.55 -4.69
CA GLY A 209 -2.39 -10.93 -4.36
C GLY A 209 -2.46 -11.86 -5.56
N GLY A 210 -2.18 -13.15 -5.32
CA GLY A 210 -2.36 -14.23 -6.27
C GLY A 210 -1.12 -14.60 -7.09
N PHE A 211 0.05 -14.02 -6.80
CA PHE A 211 1.31 -14.34 -7.51
C PHE A 211 2.02 -15.60 -6.98
N ASP A 212 1.60 -16.12 -5.84
CA ASP A 212 2.18 -17.34 -5.27
C ASP A 212 1.62 -18.59 -5.95
N LEU A 213 1.98 -18.76 -7.20
CA LEU A 213 1.43 -19.78 -8.10
C LEU A 213 2.27 -21.07 -8.07
N HIS A 214 1.99 -21.92 -7.09
CA HIS A 214 2.52 -23.28 -7.03
C HIS A 214 1.86 -24.22 -8.02
N ASP A 215 0.65 -23.85 -8.49
CA ASP A 215 -0.15 -24.54 -9.50
C ASP A 215 -0.70 -23.57 -10.53
N ASN A 216 -1.05 -24.06 -11.72
CA ASN A 216 -1.71 -23.33 -12.80
C ASN A 216 -1.01 -22.02 -13.21
N LEU A 217 0.33 -21.95 -13.06
CA LEU A 217 1.11 -20.73 -13.32
C LEU A 217 0.90 -20.21 -14.73
N ILE A 218 0.98 -21.10 -15.73
CA ILE A 218 0.88 -20.70 -17.15
C ILE A 218 -0.48 -20.09 -17.47
N GLU A 219 -1.54 -20.56 -16.83
CA GLU A 219 -2.91 -20.07 -17.05
C GLU A 219 -3.18 -18.75 -16.30
N LEU A 220 -2.74 -18.64 -15.05
CA LEU A 220 -3.12 -17.54 -14.15
C LEU A 220 -2.18 -16.33 -14.22
N HIS A 221 -0.87 -16.56 -14.30
CA HIS A 221 0.14 -15.50 -14.24
C HIS A 221 -0.01 -14.43 -15.32
N PRO A 222 -0.32 -14.76 -16.60
CA PRO A 222 -0.53 -13.73 -17.64
C PRO A 222 -1.69 -12.78 -17.29
N GLY A 223 -2.74 -13.29 -16.63
CA GLY A 223 -3.87 -12.50 -16.16
C GLY A 223 -3.46 -11.48 -15.07
N LEU A 224 -2.65 -11.92 -14.10
CA LEU A 224 -2.12 -11.05 -13.03
C LEU A 224 -1.20 -9.96 -13.60
N LEU A 225 -0.27 -10.33 -14.48
CA LEU A 225 0.62 -9.37 -15.14
C LEU A 225 -0.15 -8.35 -16.00
N ARG A 226 -1.24 -8.77 -16.64
CA ARG A 226 -2.14 -7.88 -17.38
C ARG A 226 -2.80 -6.88 -16.45
N GLN A 227 -3.31 -7.31 -15.29
CA GLN A 227 -3.89 -6.42 -14.28
C GLN A 227 -2.88 -5.37 -13.82
N VAL A 228 -1.66 -5.77 -13.46
CA VAL A 228 -0.57 -4.84 -13.08
C VAL A 228 -0.31 -3.85 -14.22
N SER A 229 -0.08 -4.36 -15.43
CA SER A 229 0.26 -3.54 -16.60
C SER A 229 -0.82 -2.52 -16.94
N GLN A 230 -2.08 -2.92 -16.96
CA GLN A 230 -3.20 -2.05 -17.29
C GLN A 230 -3.46 -1.01 -16.19
N SER A 231 -3.44 -1.44 -14.92
CA SER A 231 -3.69 -0.57 -13.79
C SER A 231 -2.62 0.51 -13.63
N ILE A 232 -1.33 0.15 -13.74
CA ILE A 232 -0.22 1.13 -13.68
C ILE A 232 -0.27 2.07 -14.89
N SER A 233 -0.60 1.56 -16.10
CA SER A 233 -0.71 2.43 -17.27
C SER A 233 -1.84 3.45 -17.14
N ALA A 234 -2.99 3.04 -16.61
CA ALA A 234 -4.10 3.95 -16.31
C ALA A 234 -3.72 4.95 -15.21
N PHE A 235 -3.04 4.49 -14.17
CA PHE A 235 -2.57 5.36 -13.09
C PHE A 235 -1.60 6.43 -13.61
N TYR A 236 -0.63 6.05 -14.45
CA TYR A 236 0.25 7.02 -15.10
C TYR A 236 -0.53 8.04 -15.92
N ALA A 237 -1.51 7.61 -16.72
CA ALA A 237 -2.37 8.52 -17.48
C ALA A 237 -3.12 9.50 -16.57
N ALA A 238 -3.62 9.03 -15.43
CA ALA A 238 -4.24 9.89 -14.43
C ALA A 238 -3.26 10.90 -13.81
N THR A 239 -2.00 10.52 -13.56
CA THR A 239 -0.99 11.48 -13.09
C THR A 239 -0.64 12.54 -14.14
N VAL A 240 -0.70 12.19 -15.42
CA VAL A 240 -0.57 13.16 -16.54
C VAL A 240 -1.77 14.11 -16.56
N GLU A 241 -2.99 13.59 -16.45
CA GLU A 241 -4.22 14.40 -16.36
C GLU A 241 -4.16 15.39 -15.18
N LEU A 242 -3.62 14.96 -14.06
CA LEU A 242 -3.46 15.78 -12.84
C LEU A 242 -2.25 16.73 -12.88
N GLY A 243 -1.42 16.71 -13.94
CA GLY A 243 -0.23 17.55 -14.09
C GLY A 243 0.89 17.23 -13.09
N VAL A 244 1.00 15.98 -12.66
CA VAL A 244 1.98 15.55 -11.64
C VAL A 244 2.79 14.30 -12.04
N ALA A 245 2.78 13.92 -13.31
CA ALA A 245 3.46 12.71 -13.77
C ALA A 245 4.98 12.68 -13.50
N ASP A 246 5.61 13.84 -13.41
CA ASP A 246 7.02 14.04 -13.05
C ASP A 246 7.28 14.08 -11.53
N LYS A 247 6.23 13.98 -10.72
CA LYS A 247 6.27 14.09 -9.24
C LYS A 247 5.79 12.84 -8.53
N VAL A 248 5.42 11.82 -9.28
CA VAL A 248 4.92 10.55 -8.76
C VAL A 248 5.86 9.43 -9.18
N THR A 249 6.44 8.76 -8.21
CA THR A 249 7.23 7.55 -8.41
C THR A 249 6.39 6.35 -7.99
N THR A 250 6.22 5.39 -8.88
CA THR A 250 5.50 4.14 -8.64
C THR A 250 6.47 2.98 -8.79
N PHE A 251 6.53 2.11 -7.79
CA PHE A 251 7.37 0.91 -7.85
C PHE A 251 6.60 -0.30 -7.33
N THR A 252 7.01 -1.49 -7.79
CA THR A 252 6.49 -2.75 -7.28
C THR A 252 7.47 -3.35 -6.26
N ALA A 253 6.94 -4.09 -5.29
CA ALA A 253 7.69 -4.89 -4.35
C ALA A 253 6.97 -6.23 -4.15
N SER A 254 7.69 -7.25 -3.72
CA SER A 254 7.17 -8.59 -3.48
C SER A 254 7.95 -9.25 -2.36
N ASP A 255 7.34 -10.23 -1.70
CA ASP A 255 7.96 -11.01 -0.62
C ASP A 255 9.21 -11.73 -1.12
N PHE A 256 9.10 -12.36 -2.29
CA PHE A 256 10.18 -13.08 -2.97
C PHE A 256 9.87 -13.24 -4.46
N GLY A 257 10.82 -13.76 -5.23
CA GLY A 257 10.61 -14.17 -6.62
C GLY A 257 10.12 -15.61 -6.74
N ARG A 258 10.14 -16.13 -7.96
CA ARG A 258 9.81 -17.54 -8.26
C ARG A 258 11.04 -18.25 -8.80
N THR A 259 11.15 -19.56 -8.52
CA THR A 259 12.22 -20.39 -9.09
C THR A 259 12.12 -20.47 -10.61
N LEU A 260 13.26 -20.52 -11.28
CA LEU A 260 13.30 -20.75 -12.74
C LEU A 260 13.00 -22.20 -13.13
N THR A 261 12.98 -23.11 -12.13
CA THR A 261 12.66 -24.52 -12.33
C THR A 261 11.19 -24.73 -11.96
N SER A 262 10.46 -25.39 -12.86
CA SER A 262 9.07 -25.80 -12.59
C SER A 262 9.01 -26.94 -11.58
N ASN A 263 7.99 -26.92 -10.73
CA ASN A 263 7.62 -28.04 -9.84
C ASN A 263 6.61 -29.00 -10.51
N GLY A 264 6.31 -28.82 -11.81
CA GLY A 264 5.38 -29.61 -12.60
C GLY A 264 4.23 -28.79 -13.18
N ASN A 265 3.53 -27.99 -12.38
CA ASN A 265 2.40 -27.16 -12.81
C ASN A 265 2.54 -25.67 -12.43
N GLY A 266 3.52 -25.37 -11.60
CA GLY A 266 3.86 -24.02 -11.16
C GLY A 266 5.35 -23.88 -10.92
N THR A 267 5.71 -23.03 -9.95
CA THR A 267 7.07 -22.82 -9.47
C THR A 267 7.04 -22.62 -7.96
N ASP A 268 8.20 -22.82 -7.31
CA ASP A 268 8.34 -22.58 -5.88
C ASP A 268 8.90 -21.18 -5.60
N HIS A 269 9.01 -20.81 -4.33
CA HIS A 269 9.57 -19.53 -3.92
C HIS A 269 11.03 -19.41 -4.36
N GLY A 270 11.39 -18.27 -4.93
CA GLY A 270 12.74 -17.94 -5.36
C GLY A 270 13.24 -16.68 -4.67
N TRP A 271 14.56 -16.55 -4.50
CA TRP A 271 15.14 -15.48 -3.70
C TRP A 271 14.86 -14.08 -4.25
N GLY A 272 15.12 -13.84 -5.50
CA GLY A 272 14.96 -12.52 -6.13
C GLY A 272 13.93 -12.54 -7.25
N GLY A 273 13.27 -11.43 -7.43
CA GLY A 273 12.30 -11.20 -8.49
C GLY A 273 12.67 -10.03 -9.40
N HIS A 274 11.79 -9.73 -10.33
CA HIS A 274 11.88 -8.56 -11.19
C HIS A 274 10.79 -7.57 -10.79
N HIS A 275 11.17 -6.30 -10.67
CA HIS A 275 10.28 -5.24 -10.27
C HIS A 275 10.23 -4.13 -11.31
N THR A 276 9.19 -3.32 -11.29
CA THR A 276 9.05 -2.16 -12.18
C THR A 276 9.08 -0.87 -11.38
N LEU A 277 9.67 0.13 -11.98
CA LEU A 277 9.73 1.50 -11.50
C LEU A 277 9.15 2.41 -12.57
#